data_6e1788b6f92b9142bfafd418626830c2
#
_entry.id   6e1788b6f92b9142bfafd418626830c2
#
_cell.length_a   1.000
_cell.length_b   1.000
_cell.length_c   1.000
_cell.angle_alpha   90.00
_cell.angle_beta   90.00
_cell.angle_gamma   90.00
#
_symmetry.space_group_name_H-M   'P 1'
#
loop_
_entity.id
_entity.type
_entity.pdbx_description
1 polymer ?
#
loop_
_entity_poly.entity_id
_entity_poly.type
_entity_poly.pdbx_seq_one_letter_code
_entity_poly.pdbx_strand_id
1 'polypeptide(L)'
;MLKLGIFMMPIHPANKNLVDCLEEDRNLVIKADKLNYSEAWMGEHYSSSGEPVPSPFIFNASLISETKQIKFGTGVISLPQQHPAIVAGHAA
;
A
#
# COMPACT_ATOMS: atom_id res chain seq x y z
N MET A 1 1.06 24.76 -6.78
CA MET A 1 1.29 23.68 -7.74
C MET A 1 0.43 22.47 -7.37
N LEU A 2 -0.21 21.84 -8.33
CA LEU A 2 -1.00 20.64 -8.12
C LEU A 2 -0.07 19.48 -7.71
N LYS A 3 -0.43 18.78 -6.63
CA LYS A 3 0.24 17.54 -6.22
C LYS A 3 -0.64 16.36 -6.61
N LEU A 4 -0.05 15.34 -7.18
CA LEU A 4 -0.74 14.12 -7.55
C LEU A 4 -0.40 13.01 -6.56
N GLY A 5 -1.39 12.23 -6.19
CA GLY A 5 -1.24 11.01 -5.41
C GLY A 5 -1.98 9.86 -6.06
N ILE A 6 -1.69 8.64 -5.64
CA ILE A 6 -2.46 7.47 -6.00
C ILE A 6 -3.14 6.88 -4.76
N PHE A 7 -4.35 6.41 -4.94
CA PHE A 7 -5.07 5.60 -3.95
C PHE A 7 -5.24 4.20 -4.52
N MET A 8 -4.80 3.21 -3.79
CA MET A 8 -4.77 1.83 -4.25
C MET A 8 -5.65 0.95 -3.39
N MET A 9 -6.61 0.31 -4.03
CA MET A 9 -7.34 -0.87 -3.54
C MET A 9 -7.12 -1.96 -4.59
N PRO A 10 -5.97 -2.65 -4.56
CA PRO A 10 -5.59 -3.57 -5.62
C PRO A 10 -6.58 -4.71 -5.75
N ILE A 11 -7.18 -4.85 -6.93
CA ILE A 11 -8.12 -5.92 -7.24
C ILE A 11 -7.51 -6.79 -8.33
N HIS A 12 -7.37 -8.07 -8.03
CA HIS A 12 -6.83 -9.06 -8.95
C HIS A 12 -7.78 -10.25 -9.11
N PRO A 13 -7.73 -10.97 -10.24
CA PRO A 13 -8.43 -12.24 -10.38
C PRO A 13 -8.05 -13.21 -9.26
N ALA A 14 -9.04 -13.85 -8.65
CA ALA A 14 -8.82 -14.73 -7.49
C ALA A 14 -7.90 -15.93 -7.76
N ASN A 15 -7.74 -16.33 -9.02
CA ASN A 15 -6.86 -17.43 -9.44
C ASN A 15 -5.46 -16.97 -9.86
N LYS A 16 -5.16 -15.68 -9.79
CA LYS A 16 -3.84 -15.14 -10.11
C LYS A 16 -2.86 -15.43 -8.98
N ASN A 17 -1.61 -15.70 -9.34
CA ASN A 17 -0.56 -15.92 -8.35
C ASN A 17 -0.38 -14.68 -7.46
N LEU A 18 -0.36 -14.88 -6.16
CA LEU A 18 -0.25 -13.80 -5.19
C LEU A 18 1.06 -13.00 -5.31
N VAL A 19 2.17 -13.69 -5.60
CA VAL A 19 3.46 -13.02 -5.77
C VAL A 19 3.40 -12.07 -6.97
N ASP A 20 2.82 -12.50 -8.09
CA ASP A 20 2.67 -11.66 -9.28
C ASP A 20 1.78 -10.45 -9.01
N CYS A 21 0.68 -10.65 -8.25
CA CYS A 21 -0.19 -9.54 -7.84
C CYS A 21 0.57 -8.48 -7.05
N LEU A 22 1.29 -8.93 -6.01
CA LEU A 22 2.06 -8.01 -5.15
C LEU A 22 3.17 -7.29 -5.90
N GLU A 23 3.86 -7.98 -6.81
CA GLU A 23 4.89 -7.36 -7.64
C GLU A 23 4.33 -6.32 -8.61
N GLU A 24 3.19 -6.56 -9.21
CA GLU A 24 2.51 -5.56 -10.05
C GLU A 24 2.15 -4.31 -9.24
N ASP A 25 1.55 -4.49 -8.05
CA ASP A 25 1.16 -3.38 -7.19
C ASP A 25 2.39 -2.58 -6.71
N ARG A 26 3.46 -3.26 -6.33
CA ARG A 26 4.73 -2.63 -5.96
C ARG A 26 5.32 -1.82 -7.12
N ASN A 27 5.37 -2.41 -8.32
CA ASN A 27 5.89 -1.76 -9.51
C ASN A 27 5.09 -0.51 -9.89
N LEU A 28 3.77 -0.51 -9.65
CA LEU A 28 2.94 0.67 -9.85
C LEU A 28 3.37 1.83 -8.94
N VAL A 29 3.60 1.56 -7.65
CA VAL A 29 4.06 2.57 -6.70
C VAL A 29 5.47 3.07 -7.04
N ILE A 30 6.39 2.18 -7.38
CA ILE A 30 7.75 2.54 -7.81
C ILE A 30 7.70 3.44 -9.07
N LYS A 31 6.82 3.13 -9.99
CA LYS A 31 6.62 3.96 -11.19
C LYS A 31 6.04 5.33 -10.83
N ALA A 32 5.07 5.38 -9.91
CA ALA A 32 4.51 6.64 -9.43
C ALA A 32 5.58 7.52 -8.77
N ASP A 33 6.45 6.93 -7.94
CA ASP A 33 7.60 7.64 -7.35
C ASP A 33 8.51 8.26 -8.43
N LYS A 34 8.86 7.48 -9.46
CA LYS A 34 9.69 7.95 -10.59
C LYS A 34 9.00 9.06 -11.41
N LEU A 35 7.69 9.10 -11.42
CA LEU A 35 6.87 10.14 -12.09
C LEU A 35 6.55 11.32 -11.17
N ASN A 36 7.19 11.43 -10.00
CA ASN A 36 7.02 12.50 -9.02
C ASN A 36 5.61 12.60 -8.44
N TYR A 37 4.89 11.50 -8.31
CA TYR A 37 3.69 11.47 -7.48
C TYR A 37 4.07 11.70 -6.03
N SER A 38 3.32 12.54 -5.32
CA SER A 38 3.65 12.95 -3.95
C SER A 38 3.27 11.92 -2.90
N GLU A 39 2.24 11.14 -3.16
CA GLU A 39 1.65 10.22 -2.18
C GLU A 39 1.12 8.94 -2.81
N ALA A 40 1.24 7.84 -2.05
CA ALA A 40 0.59 6.55 -2.34
C ALA A 40 -0.17 6.09 -1.09
N TRP A 41 -1.46 5.86 -1.25
CA TRP A 41 -2.37 5.42 -0.19
C TRP A 41 -2.82 4.00 -0.46
N MET A 42 -2.59 3.09 0.48
CA MET A 42 -2.92 1.67 0.34
C MET A 42 -4.08 1.29 1.27
N GLY A 43 -5.07 0.59 0.72
CA GLY A 43 -6.18 0.01 1.46
C GLY A 43 -5.79 -1.22 2.29
N GLU A 44 -6.65 -1.59 3.25
CA GLU A 44 -6.51 -2.78 4.09
C GLU A 44 -7.70 -3.70 3.87
N HIS A 45 -7.44 -4.96 3.47
CA HIS A 45 -8.49 -5.94 3.20
C HIS A 45 -8.14 -7.29 3.82
N TYR A 46 -8.95 -7.71 4.78
CA TYR A 46 -8.83 -9.04 5.38
C TYR A 46 -9.68 -10.05 4.60
N SER A 47 -9.16 -11.27 4.49
CA SER A 47 -9.92 -12.43 3.96
C SER A 47 -10.53 -12.23 2.58
N SER A 48 -9.94 -11.39 1.73
CA SER A 48 -10.36 -11.20 0.34
C SER A 48 -9.41 -11.92 -0.61
N SER A 49 -9.95 -12.79 -1.46
CA SER A 49 -9.16 -13.47 -2.48
C SER A 49 -8.81 -12.56 -3.67
N GLY A 50 -9.55 -11.48 -3.85
CA GLY A 50 -9.33 -10.52 -4.94
C GLY A 50 -8.50 -9.29 -4.55
N GLU A 51 -8.34 -9.04 -3.25
CA GLU A 51 -7.63 -7.87 -2.72
C GLU A 51 -6.53 -8.35 -1.77
N PRO A 52 -5.32 -8.64 -2.29
CA PRO A 52 -4.31 -9.42 -1.58
C PRO A 52 -3.49 -8.66 -0.55
N VAL A 53 -3.84 -7.43 -0.19
CA VAL A 53 -3.09 -6.63 0.78
C VAL A 53 -3.81 -6.55 2.13
N PRO A 54 -3.51 -7.48 3.06
CA PRO A 54 -4.13 -7.45 4.40
C PRO A 54 -3.47 -6.43 5.33
N SER A 55 -2.29 -5.93 5.02
CA SER A 55 -1.58 -4.93 5.84
C SER A 55 -0.91 -3.88 4.96
N PRO A 56 -1.47 -2.66 4.90
CA PRO A 56 -0.84 -1.56 4.18
C PRO A 56 0.50 -1.16 4.77
N PHE A 57 0.74 -1.31 6.08
CA PHE A 57 2.04 -1.03 6.68
C PHE A 57 3.13 -1.97 6.16
N ILE A 58 2.85 -3.27 6.09
CA ILE A 58 3.81 -4.25 5.58
C ILE A 58 4.07 -4.00 4.09
N PHE A 59 3.02 -3.76 3.31
CA PHE A 59 3.15 -3.44 1.89
C PHE A 59 4.01 -2.19 1.68
N ASN A 60 3.70 -1.09 2.38
CA ASN A 60 4.43 0.16 2.28
C ASN A 60 5.90 0.00 2.73
N ALA A 61 6.14 -0.73 3.82
CA ALA A 61 7.50 -1.01 4.30
C ALA A 61 8.36 -1.73 3.26
N SER A 62 7.75 -2.61 2.46
CA SER A 62 8.44 -3.33 1.38
C SER A 62 8.94 -2.41 0.25
N LEU A 63 8.49 -1.17 0.19
CA LEU A 63 8.79 -0.20 -0.86
C LEU A 63 9.75 0.92 -0.44
N ILE A 64 10.00 1.08 0.86
CA ILE A 64 10.80 2.19 1.40
C ILE A 64 12.19 2.23 0.78
N SER A 65 12.83 1.07 0.59
CA SER A 65 14.17 0.98 0.02
C SER A 65 14.22 1.19 -1.52
N GLU A 66 13.07 1.12 -2.17
CA GLU A 66 12.97 1.18 -3.63
C GLU A 66 12.39 2.51 -4.15
N THR A 67 11.95 3.38 -3.24
CA THR A 67 11.38 4.69 -3.54
C THR A 67 12.22 5.81 -2.95
N LYS A 68 12.08 7.03 -3.44
CA LYS A 68 12.95 8.15 -3.05
C LYS A 68 12.20 9.31 -2.41
N GLN A 69 11.01 9.64 -2.87
CA GLN A 69 10.33 10.87 -2.48
C GLN A 69 8.82 10.69 -2.18
N ILE A 70 8.18 9.64 -2.73
CA ILE A 70 6.76 9.38 -2.50
C ILE A 70 6.50 9.11 -1.02
N LYS A 71 5.45 9.72 -0.48
CA LYS A 71 5.01 9.47 0.90
C LYS A 71 3.96 8.39 0.92
N PHE A 72 4.03 7.52 1.93
CA PHE A 72 3.08 6.44 2.10
C PHE A 72 1.99 6.81 3.09
N GLY A 73 0.77 6.39 2.79
CA GLY A 73 -0.38 6.48 3.67
C GLY A 73 -1.18 5.19 3.72
N THR A 74 -2.04 5.10 4.70
CA THR A 74 -3.00 4.00 4.82
C THR A 74 -4.41 4.51 4.58
N GLY A 75 -5.12 3.87 3.72
CA GLY A 75 -6.46 4.27 3.40
C GLY A 75 -7.41 3.07 3.29
N VAL A 76 -7.70 2.42 4.40
CA VAL A 76 -7.49 2.86 5.79
C VAL A 76 -6.74 1.81 6.63
N ILE A 77 -6.61 2.05 7.94
CA ILE A 77 -6.32 1.04 8.95
C ILE A 77 -7.57 0.80 9.78
N SER A 78 -7.96 -0.45 9.96
CA SER A 78 -9.08 -0.86 10.82
C SER A 78 -8.67 -0.79 12.29
N LEU A 79 -8.73 0.41 12.86
CA LEU A 79 -8.29 0.69 14.24
C LEU A 79 -8.91 -0.22 15.30
N PRO A 80 -10.23 -0.57 15.21
CA PRO A 80 -10.84 -1.45 16.22
C PRO A 80 -10.19 -2.83 16.34
N GLN A 81 -9.42 -3.25 15.34
CA GLN A 81 -8.80 -4.58 15.30
C GLN A 81 -7.34 -4.59 15.78
N GLN A 82 -6.79 -3.43 16.13
CA GLN A 82 -5.39 -3.32 16.52
C GLN A 82 -5.24 -2.43 17.75
N HIS A 83 -4.28 -2.77 18.60
CA HIS A 83 -3.95 -1.91 19.73
C HIS A 83 -3.36 -0.58 19.21
N PRO A 84 -3.83 0.58 19.70
CA PRO A 84 -3.39 1.88 19.17
C PRO A 84 -1.89 2.14 19.28
N ALA A 85 -1.23 1.62 20.31
CA ALA A 85 0.22 1.74 20.44
C ALA A 85 0.97 0.99 19.32
N ILE A 86 0.45 -0.15 18.84
CA ILE A 86 1.02 -0.91 17.73
C ILE A 86 0.87 -0.11 16.43
N VAL A 87 -0.34 0.42 16.20
CA VAL A 87 -0.60 1.25 15.01
C VAL A 87 0.31 2.48 14.98
N ALA A 88 0.43 3.17 16.11
CA ALA A 88 1.31 4.34 16.22
C ALA A 88 2.79 3.98 15.97
N GLY A 89 3.24 2.84 16.49
CA GLY A 89 4.60 2.34 16.27
C GLY A 89 4.88 2.00 14.80
N HIS A 90 3.91 1.39 14.12
CA HIS A 90 4.07 1.08 12.69
C HIS A 90 4.00 2.33 11.79
N ALA A 91 3.26 3.36 12.21
CA ALA A 91 3.12 4.60 11.45
C ALA A 91 4.32 5.55 11.61
N ALA A 92 5.07 5.40 12.71
CA ALA A 92 6.25 6.22 12.99
C ALA A 92 7.42 5.86 12.09
#